data_c5c4aa5bf9ee63e8980246efe6387585
#
_entry.id   c5c4aa5bf9ee63e8980246efe6387585
#
_cell.length_a   1.000
_cell.length_b   1.000
_cell.length_c   1.000
_cell.angle_alpha   90.00
_cell.angle_beta   90.00
_cell.angle_gamma   90.00
#
_symmetry.space_group_name_H-M   'P 1'
#
loop_
_entity.id
_entity.type
_entity.pdbx_description
1 polymer ?
#
loop_
_entity_poly.entity_id
_entity_poly.type
_entity_poly.pdbx_seq_one_letter_code
_entity_poly.pdbx_strand_id
1 'polypeptide(L)'
;VWLGVLATAGALLLIALACLNEYMTKKPLGEAAGYSQKSSQLATSHLHNAETIQAMGMLGALRKRWFGVHSRFLGLQNQASDTGAVISSISKTLRLCLQSLVLGLGALLVIKGDMTAGMMIAGSILMGRVLSPIDQLIAVWKQWSGAKLAYRRLDALLQAFPPSDEAMALPAPKGQIAFEQVS
;
A
#
# COMPACT_ATOMS: atom_id res chain seq x y z
N VAL A 1 2.42 10.46 -36.26
CA VAL A 1 3.68 9.86 -35.74
C VAL A 1 4.22 10.69 -34.58
N TRP A 2 4.39 12.01 -34.69
CA TRP A 2 4.98 12.88 -33.68
C TRP A 2 4.22 12.86 -32.32
N LEU A 3 2.89 12.89 -32.35
CA LEU A 3 2.06 12.79 -31.16
C LEU A 3 2.23 11.44 -30.47
N GLY A 4 2.38 10.34 -31.22
CA GLY A 4 2.63 9.01 -30.67
C GLY A 4 3.98 8.91 -29.96
N VAL A 5 5.04 9.49 -30.54
CA VAL A 5 6.39 9.51 -29.93
C VAL A 5 6.38 10.31 -28.63
N LEU A 6 5.70 11.46 -28.60
CA LEU A 6 5.58 12.27 -27.38
C LEU A 6 4.77 11.55 -26.30
N ALA A 7 3.70 10.84 -26.68
CA ALA A 7 2.89 10.05 -25.77
C ALA A 7 3.69 8.88 -25.14
N THR A 8 4.44 8.15 -25.95
CA THR A 8 5.27 7.03 -25.47
C THR A 8 6.41 7.50 -24.58
N ALA A 9 7.09 8.59 -24.93
CA ALA A 9 8.12 9.19 -24.12
C ALA A 9 7.56 9.66 -22.76
N GLY A 10 6.39 10.30 -22.76
CA GLY A 10 5.69 10.72 -21.54
C GLY A 10 5.29 9.54 -20.64
N ALA A 11 4.77 8.46 -21.24
CA ALA A 11 4.41 7.25 -20.51
C ALA A 11 5.64 6.59 -19.87
N LEU A 12 6.75 6.46 -20.59
CA LEU A 12 8.00 5.93 -20.05
C LEU A 12 8.53 6.75 -18.87
N LEU A 13 8.46 8.07 -18.97
CA LEU A 13 8.91 8.97 -17.91
C LEU A 13 8.03 8.86 -16.66
N LEU A 14 6.71 8.73 -16.80
CA LEU A 14 5.80 8.49 -15.69
C LEU A 14 6.01 7.11 -15.06
N ILE A 15 6.28 6.08 -15.84
CA ILE A 15 6.62 4.74 -15.33
C ILE A 15 7.94 4.80 -14.54
N ALA A 16 8.95 5.51 -15.02
CA ALA A 16 10.20 5.70 -14.30
C ALA A 16 9.99 6.39 -12.95
N LEU A 17 9.13 7.42 -12.90
CA LEU A 17 8.72 8.06 -11.65
C LEU A 17 7.98 7.12 -10.71
N ALA A 18 7.11 6.24 -11.23
CA ALA A 18 6.43 5.21 -10.45
C ALA A 18 7.42 4.23 -9.82
N CYS A 19 8.38 3.75 -10.59
CA CYS A 19 9.44 2.86 -10.09
C CYS A 19 10.33 3.56 -9.02
N LEU A 20 10.62 4.83 -9.22
CA LEU A 20 11.38 5.63 -8.24
C LEU A 20 10.59 5.78 -6.94
N ASN A 21 9.30 6.05 -7.02
CA ASN A 21 8.42 6.12 -5.86
C ASN A 21 8.43 4.80 -5.05
N GLU A 22 8.31 3.67 -5.75
CA GLU A 22 8.41 2.36 -5.12
C GLU A 22 9.74 2.18 -4.38
N TYR A 23 10.84 2.44 -5.07
CA TYR A 23 12.17 2.24 -4.51
C TYR A 23 12.39 3.09 -3.24
N MET A 24 11.99 4.36 -3.27
CA MET A 24 12.16 5.28 -2.13
C MET A 24 11.21 4.98 -0.97
N THR A 25 10.00 4.50 -1.24
CA THR A 25 8.96 4.32 -0.22
C THR A 25 8.98 2.91 0.41
N LYS A 26 9.52 1.92 -0.29
CA LYS A 26 9.51 0.51 0.12
C LYS A 26 10.19 0.28 1.48
N LYS A 27 11.38 0.83 1.69
CA LYS A 27 12.15 0.63 2.93
C LYS A 27 11.46 1.26 4.15
N PRO A 28 11.13 2.56 4.17
CA PRO A 28 10.48 3.18 5.32
C PRO A 28 9.09 2.58 5.60
N LEU A 29 8.35 2.14 4.58
CA LEU A 29 7.06 1.47 4.76
C LEU A 29 7.22 0.10 5.42
N GLY A 30 8.22 -0.67 5.03
CA GLY A 30 8.53 -1.97 5.63
C GLY A 30 8.91 -1.85 7.11
N GLU A 31 9.75 -0.88 7.46
CA GLU A 31 10.12 -0.60 8.84
C GLU A 31 8.93 -0.07 9.66
N ALA A 32 8.13 0.83 9.10
CA ALA A 32 6.91 1.33 9.72
C ALA A 32 5.93 0.20 10.06
N ALA A 33 5.74 -0.77 9.16
CA ALA A 33 4.88 -1.93 9.40
C ALA A 33 5.37 -2.78 10.59
N GLY A 34 6.68 -2.94 10.77
CA GLY A 34 7.26 -3.61 11.92
C GLY A 34 6.98 -2.89 13.25
N TYR A 35 7.15 -1.56 13.28
CA TYR A 35 6.84 -0.75 14.46
C TYR A 35 5.34 -0.66 14.74
N SER A 36 4.49 -0.62 13.71
CA SER A 36 3.03 -0.69 13.85
C SER A 36 2.60 -1.97 14.56
N GLN A 37 3.15 -3.11 14.13
CA GLN A 37 2.85 -4.39 14.75
C GLN A 37 3.30 -4.45 16.22
N LYS A 38 4.52 -3.98 16.52
CA LYS A 38 5.01 -3.90 17.91
C LYS A 38 4.14 -3.00 18.77
N SER A 39 3.74 -1.84 18.26
CA SER A 39 2.85 -0.90 18.96
C SER A 39 1.49 -1.53 19.26
N SER A 40 0.89 -2.20 18.28
CA SER A 40 -0.39 -2.89 18.42
C SER A 40 -0.31 -4.04 19.43
N GLN A 41 0.76 -4.84 19.36
CA GLN A 41 0.98 -5.96 20.29
C GLN A 41 1.15 -5.48 21.74
N LEU A 42 1.91 -4.39 21.96
CA LEU A 42 2.03 -3.77 23.28
C LEU A 42 0.68 -3.26 23.78
N ALA A 43 -0.10 -2.59 22.94
CA ALA A 43 -1.43 -2.09 23.32
C ALA A 43 -2.36 -3.24 23.72
N THR A 44 -2.42 -4.29 22.90
CA THR A 44 -3.24 -5.48 23.20
C THR A 44 -2.80 -6.17 24.49
N SER A 45 -1.50 -6.35 24.72
CA SER A 45 -0.96 -6.92 25.95
C SER A 45 -1.31 -6.08 27.18
N HIS A 46 -1.23 -4.74 27.05
CA HIS A 46 -1.62 -3.84 28.15
C HIS A 46 -3.12 -3.90 28.45
N LEU A 47 -3.96 -4.03 27.40
CA LEU A 47 -5.41 -4.15 27.58
C LEU A 47 -5.80 -5.47 28.26
N HIS A 48 -5.17 -6.58 27.90
CA HIS A 48 -5.43 -7.87 28.55
C HIS A 48 -5.05 -7.88 30.05
N ASN A 49 -4.07 -7.08 30.45
CA ASN A 49 -3.62 -7.00 31.84
C ASN A 49 -3.99 -5.65 32.50
N ALA A 50 -5.06 -5.00 32.04
CA ALA A 50 -5.42 -3.64 32.45
C ALA A 50 -5.65 -3.51 33.96
N GLU A 51 -6.36 -4.46 34.58
CA GLU A 51 -6.65 -4.47 36.01
C GLU A 51 -5.36 -4.54 36.85
N THR A 52 -4.46 -5.44 36.49
CA THR A 52 -3.16 -5.60 37.19
C THR A 52 -2.31 -4.33 37.04
N ILE A 53 -2.27 -3.76 35.82
CA ILE A 53 -1.51 -2.54 35.53
C ILE A 53 -2.04 -1.36 36.36
N GLN A 54 -3.37 -1.26 36.49
CA GLN A 54 -4.01 -0.21 37.28
C GLN A 54 -3.76 -0.39 38.76
N ALA A 55 -3.89 -1.62 39.29
CA ALA A 55 -3.62 -1.94 40.68
C ALA A 55 -2.16 -1.65 41.08
N MET A 56 -1.21 -1.88 40.18
CA MET A 56 0.22 -1.62 40.41
C MET A 56 0.64 -0.17 40.12
N GLY A 57 -0.26 0.70 39.65
CA GLY A 57 0.05 2.09 39.32
C GLY A 57 1.03 2.28 38.15
N MET A 58 1.24 1.26 37.31
CA MET A 58 2.26 1.26 36.24
C MET A 58 1.80 1.89 34.93
N LEU A 59 0.57 2.40 34.85
CA LEU A 59 -0.02 2.93 33.62
C LEU A 59 0.85 4.02 32.95
N GLY A 60 1.42 4.94 33.77
CA GLY A 60 2.26 6.03 33.26
C GLY A 60 3.54 5.54 32.59
N ALA A 61 4.23 4.57 33.16
CA ALA A 61 5.46 3.99 32.62
C ALA A 61 5.19 3.20 31.32
N LEU A 62 4.13 2.39 31.28
CA LEU A 62 3.74 1.61 30.13
C LEU A 62 3.26 2.49 28.96
N ARG A 63 2.50 3.55 29.26
CA ARG A 63 2.11 4.56 28.27
C ARG A 63 3.33 5.22 27.63
N LYS A 64 4.31 5.59 28.43
CA LYS A 64 5.56 6.21 27.94
C LYS A 64 6.34 5.25 27.03
N ARG A 65 6.43 3.98 27.42
CA ARG A 65 7.06 2.92 26.62
C ARG A 65 6.34 2.69 25.28
N TRP A 66 5.02 2.57 25.32
CA TRP A 66 4.20 2.43 24.12
C TRP A 66 4.35 3.63 23.18
N PHE A 67 4.28 4.84 23.72
CA PHE A 67 4.43 6.07 22.96
C PHE A 67 5.79 6.16 22.26
N GLY A 68 6.87 5.69 22.88
CA GLY A 68 8.18 5.63 22.26
C GLY A 68 8.25 4.73 21.02
N VAL A 69 7.52 3.61 21.02
CA VAL A 69 7.42 2.71 19.86
C VAL A 69 6.49 3.30 18.80
N HIS A 70 5.36 3.86 19.22
CA HIS A 70 4.35 4.43 18.35
C HIS A 70 4.85 5.69 17.62
N SER A 71 5.62 6.53 18.28
CA SER A 71 6.21 7.73 17.67
C SER A 71 7.21 7.38 16.55
N ARG A 72 7.96 6.30 16.71
CA ARG A 72 8.83 5.79 15.62
C ARG A 72 8.03 5.31 14.42
N PHE A 73 6.94 4.59 14.67
CA PHE A 73 6.00 4.20 13.61
C PHE A 73 5.48 5.43 12.85
N LEU A 74 4.98 6.44 13.57
CA LEU A 74 4.46 7.67 12.95
C LEU A 74 5.54 8.42 12.16
N GLY A 75 6.76 8.52 12.69
CA GLY A 75 7.87 9.16 11.99
C GLY A 75 8.19 8.50 10.64
N LEU A 76 8.31 7.18 10.62
CA LEU A 76 8.56 6.41 9.40
C LEU A 76 7.39 6.48 8.41
N GLN A 77 6.16 6.43 8.92
CA GLN A 77 4.97 6.54 8.10
C GLN A 77 4.86 7.93 7.47
N ASN A 78 5.12 8.99 8.23
CA ASN A 78 5.12 10.36 7.71
C ASN A 78 6.19 10.54 6.63
N GLN A 79 7.41 10.07 6.87
CA GLN A 79 8.48 10.13 5.89
C GLN A 79 8.08 9.43 4.57
N ALA A 80 7.48 8.24 4.66
CA ALA A 80 7.01 7.52 3.47
C ALA A 80 5.86 8.26 2.78
N SER A 81 4.94 8.86 3.55
CA SER A 81 3.80 9.61 3.03
C SER A 81 4.24 10.91 2.35
N ASP A 82 5.16 11.64 2.96
CA ASP A 82 5.67 12.90 2.40
C ASP A 82 6.43 12.64 1.09
N THR A 83 7.30 11.63 1.06
CA THR A 83 8.00 11.24 -0.16
C THR A 83 7.02 10.84 -1.26
N GLY A 84 6.02 10.02 -0.94
CA GLY A 84 4.98 9.60 -1.88
C GLY A 84 4.12 10.78 -2.38
N ALA A 85 3.80 11.73 -1.51
CA ALA A 85 3.04 12.93 -1.86
C ALA A 85 3.82 13.85 -2.82
N VAL A 86 5.10 14.07 -2.55
CA VAL A 86 5.99 14.87 -3.44
C VAL A 86 6.07 14.22 -4.83
N ILE A 87 6.36 12.92 -4.91
CA ILE A 87 6.46 12.22 -6.19
C ILE A 87 5.12 12.22 -6.94
N SER A 88 4.00 12.03 -6.23
CA SER A 88 2.66 12.10 -6.81
C SER A 88 2.35 13.50 -7.36
N SER A 89 2.75 14.55 -6.67
CA SER A 89 2.59 15.93 -7.11
C SER A 89 3.41 16.23 -8.37
N ILE A 90 4.66 15.78 -8.39
CA ILE A 90 5.55 15.90 -9.57
C ILE A 90 4.94 15.15 -10.77
N SER A 91 4.45 13.92 -10.56
CA SER A 91 3.81 13.13 -11.62
C SER A 91 2.57 13.83 -12.21
N LYS A 92 1.73 14.42 -11.34
CA LYS A 92 0.54 15.17 -11.79
C LYS A 92 0.92 16.41 -12.60
N THR A 93 1.89 17.18 -12.12
CA THR A 93 2.36 18.38 -12.81
C THR A 93 2.96 18.02 -14.18
N LEU A 94 3.82 16.98 -14.21
CA LEU A 94 4.41 16.50 -15.44
C LEU A 94 3.36 16.05 -16.45
N ARG A 95 2.32 15.34 -16.00
CA ARG A 95 1.20 14.94 -16.83
C ARG A 95 0.46 16.14 -17.43
N LEU A 96 0.20 17.19 -16.62
CA LEU A 96 -0.42 18.42 -17.11
C LEU A 96 0.47 19.12 -18.16
N CYS A 97 1.77 19.18 -17.94
CA CYS A 97 2.73 19.71 -18.90
C CYS A 97 2.72 18.90 -20.22
N LEU A 98 2.75 17.56 -20.12
CA LEU A 98 2.68 16.70 -21.30
C LEU A 98 1.37 16.90 -22.07
N GLN A 99 0.25 17.02 -21.38
CA GLN A 99 -1.05 17.27 -22.00
C GLN A 99 -1.09 18.63 -22.71
N SER A 100 -0.51 19.66 -22.11
CA SER A 100 -0.38 20.99 -22.75
C SER A 100 0.53 20.95 -23.96
N LEU A 101 1.64 20.20 -23.89
CA LEU A 101 2.55 20.02 -25.04
C LEU A 101 1.88 19.27 -26.19
N VAL A 102 1.06 18.24 -25.91
CA VAL A 102 0.29 17.52 -26.93
C VAL A 102 -0.70 18.45 -27.64
N LEU A 103 -1.38 19.31 -26.88
CA LEU A 103 -2.30 20.31 -27.45
C LEU A 103 -1.55 21.33 -28.30
N GLY A 104 -0.42 21.86 -27.79
CA GLY A 104 0.40 22.83 -28.53
C GLY A 104 0.97 22.25 -29.83
N LEU A 105 1.52 21.03 -29.75
CA LEU A 105 2.06 20.33 -30.94
C LEU A 105 0.94 19.94 -31.92
N GLY A 106 -0.22 19.54 -31.40
CA GLY A 106 -1.40 19.28 -32.20
C GLY A 106 -1.89 20.52 -32.97
N ALA A 107 -1.96 21.67 -32.29
CA ALA A 107 -2.33 22.93 -32.89
C ALA A 107 -1.35 23.33 -34.03
N LEU A 108 -0.07 23.14 -33.80
CA LEU A 108 0.97 23.43 -34.83
C LEU A 108 0.83 22.53 -36.03
N LEU A 109 0.49 21.24 -35.86
CA LEU A 109 0.24 20.31 -36.97
C LEU A 109 -1.06 20.64 -37.73
N VAL A 110 -2.07 21.13 -37.01
CA VAL A 110 -3.33 21.61 -37.68
C VAL A 110 -3.06 22.83 -38.54
N ILE A 111 -2.26 23.79 -38.05
CA ILE A 111 -1.89 24.99 -38.84
C ILE A 111 -1.08 24.61 -40.07
N LYS A 112 -0.23 23.57 -39.98
CA LYS A 112 0.54 23.05 -41.12
C LYS A 112 -0.28 22.23 -42.11
N GLY A 113 -1.55 21.91 -41.77
CA GLY A 113 -2.43 21.10 -42.63
C GLY A 113 -2.22 19.59 -42.52
N ASP A 114 -1.32 19.12 -41.63
CA ASP A 114 -1.00 17.70 -41.47
C ASP A 114 -2.07 16.96 -40.63
N MET A 115 -2.99 17.68 -39.98
CA MET A 115 -3.97 17.12 -39.08
C MET A 115 -5.24 17.96 -39.00
N THR A 116 -6.39 17.32 -38.72
CA THR A 116 -7.66 18.04 -38.47
C THR A 116 -7.79 18.45 -37.01
N ALA A 117 -8.54 19.53 -36.73
CA ALA A 117 -8.83 19.97 -35.37
C ALA A 117 -9.50 18.85 -34.52
N GLY A 118 -10.36 18.05 -35.16
CA GLY A 118 -10.99 16.89 -34.50
C GLY A 118 -9.99 15.82 -34.06
N MET A 119 -8.96 15.54 -34.87
CA MET A 119 -7.89 14.59 -34.50
C MET A 119 -7.02 15.11 -33.36
N MET A 120 -6.81 16.43 -33.28
CA MET A 120 -6.09 17.05 -32.17
C MET A 120 -6.84 16.84 -30.82
N ILE A 121 -8.14 17.09 -30.83
CA ILE A 121 -8.98 16.91 -29.65
C ILE A 121 -9.04 15.44 -29.23
N ALA A 122 -9.26 14.53 -30.19
CA ALA A 122 -9.27 13.10 -29.96
C ALA A 122 -7.93 12.61 -29.35
N GLY A 123 -6.80 13.07 -29.91
CA GLY A 123 -5.46 12.75 -29.38
C GLY A 123 -5.25 13.19 -27.94
N SER A 124 -5.69 14.39 -27.57
CA SER A 124 -5.56 14.90 -26.20
C SER A 124 -6.40 14.09 -25.21
N ILE A 125 -7.62 13.69 -25.58
CA ILE A 125 -8.49 12.84 -24.77
C ILE A 125 -7.87 11.44 -24.60
N LEU A 126 -7.38 10.83 -25.67
CA LEU A 126 -6.73 9.52 -25.64
C LEU A 126 -5.49 9.55 -24.73
N MET A 127 -4.67 10.60 -24.85
CA MET A 127 -3.51 10.78 -23.97
C MET A 127 -3.90 10.79 -22.48
N GLY A 128 -4.93 11.56 -22.13
CA GLY A 128 -5.44 11.60 -20.76
C GLY A 128 -5.92 10.24 -20.25
N ARG A 129 -6.59 9.47 -21.12
CA ARG A 129 -7.08 8.12 -20.77
C ARG A 129 -5.96 7.09 -20.64
N VAL A 130 -4.93 7.15 -21.45
CA VAL A 130 -3.78 6.23 -21.42
C VAL A 130 -2.90 6.49 -20.19
N LEU A 131 -2.76 7.74 -19.77
CA LEU A 131 -1.93 8.09 -18.60
C LEU A 131 -2.66 7.89 -17.27
N SER A 132 -3.99 7.88 -17.23
CA SER A 132 -4.78 7.72 -16.02
C SER A 132 -4.50 6.42 -15.23
N PRO A 133 -4.39 5.23 -15.85
CA PRO A 133 -4.04 4.00 -15.14
C PRO A 133 -2.69 4.04 -14.44
N ILE A 134 -1.72 4.79 -14.96
CA ILE A 134 -0.38 4.91 -14.36
C ILE A 134 -0.48 5.66 -13.02
N ASP A 135 -1.25 6.76 -12.98
CA ASP A 135 -1.50 7.49 -11.74
C ASP A 135 -2.21 6.63 -10.68
N GLN A 136 -3.16 5.81 -11.12
CA GLN A 136 -3.87 4.87 -10.24
C GLN A 136 -2.92 3.81 -9.65
N LEU A 137 -2.01 3.27 -10.46
CA LEU A 137 -0.99 2.32 -9.98
C LEU A 137 -0.10 2.95 -8.91
N ILE A 138 0.34 4.21 -9.10
CA ILE A 138 1.13 4.93 -8.11
C ILE A 138 0.34 5.10 -6.79
N ALA A 139 -0.95 5.45 -6.88
CA ALA A 139 -1.80 5.66 -5.71
C ALA A 139 -2.08 4.36 -4.93
N VAL A 140 -2.30 3.25 -5.62
CA VAL A 140 -2.63 1.93 -5.03
C VAL A 140 -1.39 1.18 -4.55
N TRP A 141 -0.19 1.60 -4.92
CA TRP A 141 1.05 0.89 -4.62
C TRP A 141 1.28 0.61 -3.13
N LYS A 142 0.93 1.58 -2.27
CA LYS A 142 1.02 1.44 -0.80
C LYS A 142 0.13 0.29 -0.30
N GLN A 143 -1.08 0.18 -0.83
CA GLN A 143 -2.03 -0.87 -0.47
C GLN A 143 -1.54 -2.23 -0.96
N TRP A 144 -1.00 -2.30 -2.18
CA TRP A 144 -0.41 -3.51 -2.75
C TRP A 144 0.76 -4.03 -1.93
N SER A 145 1.66 -3.15 -1.52
CA SER A 145 2.81 -3.50 -0.66
C SER A 145 2.35 -4.04 0.70
N GLY A 146 1.31 -3.45 1.29
CA GLY A 146 0.68 -3.94 2.53
C GLY A 146 0.05 -5.32 2.36
N ALA A 147 -0.71 -5.53 1.29
CA ALA A 147 -1.33 -6.81 0.98
C ALA A 147 -0.29 -7.92 0.75
N LYS A 148 0.79 -7.63 0.02
CA LYS A 148 1.90 -8.57 -0.19
C LYS A 148 2.59 -8.97 1.12
N LEU A 149 2.75 -8.03 2.05
CA LEU A 149 3.33 -8.32 3.36
C LEU A 149 2.39 -9.19 4.21
N ALA A 150 1.09 -8.90 4.20
CA ALA A 150 0.07 -9.70 4.89
C ALA A 150 0.01 -11.13 4.33
N TYR A 151 0.04 -11.28 3.00
CA TYR A 151 0.07 -12.59 2.34
C TYR A 151 1.29 -13.42 2.76
N ARG A 152 2.49 -12.83 2.77
CA ARG A 152 3.70 -13.54 3.22
C ARG A 152 3.65 -14.00 4.67
N ARG A 153 3.02 -13.22 5.54
CA ARG A 153 2.81 -13.60 6.94
C ARG A 153 1.84 -14.76 7.08
N LEU A 154 0.76 -14.73 6.31
CA LEU A 154 -0.22 -15.83 6.27
C LEU A 154 0.41 -17.11 5.73
N ASP A 155 1.18 -17.01 4.65
CA ASP A 155 1.90 -18.13 4.05
C ASP A 155 2.90 -18.76 5.05
N ALA A 156 3.68 -17.93 5.73
CA ALA A 156 4.60 -18.41 6.77
C ALA A 156 3.87 -19.07 7.96
N LEU A 157 2.69 -18.58 8.32
CA LEU A 157 1.87 -19.16 9.39
C LEU A 157 1.29 -20.52 8.95
N LEU A 158 0.79 -20.62 7.73
CA LEU A 158 0.25 -21.88 7.18
C LEU A 158 1.35 -22.93 6.98
N GLN A 159 2.58 -22.52 6.67
CA GLN A 159 3.73 -23.43 6.59
C GLN A 159 4.18 -23.90 7.98
N ALA A 160 4.12 -23.02 8.99
CA ALA A 160 4.45 -23.38 10.37
C ALA A 160 3.38 -24.27 11.03
N PHE A 161 2.12 -24.10 10.63
CA PHE A 161 0.97 -24.86 11.13
C PHE A 161 0.19 -25.42 9.93
N PRO A 162 0.70 -26.47 9.27
CA PRO A 162 -0.04 -27.12 8.19
C PRO A 162 -1.39 -27.62 8.73
N PRO A 163 -2.46 -27.60 7.91
CA PRO A 163 -3.72 -28.18 8.30
C PRO A 163 -3.47 -29.63 8.73
N SER A 164 -3.97 -29.98 9.91
CA SER A 164 -3.91 -31.36 10.39
C SER A 164 -4.59 -32.26 9.36
N ASP A 165 -3.91 -33.36 8.99
CA ASP A 165 -4.55 -34.39 8.16
C ASP A 165 -5.91 -34.74 8.78
N GLU A 166 -6.88 -35.06 7.91
CA GLU A 166 -8.28 -35.33 8.31
C GLU A 166 -8.31 -36.14 9.60
N ALA A 167 -8.74 -35.49 10.68
CA ALA A 167 -8.92 -36.16 11.95
C ALA A 167 -9.85 -37.35 11.71
N MET A 168 -9.44 -38.55 12.17
CA MET A 168 -10.24 -39.75 12.09
C MET A 168 -11.68 -39.42 12.49
N ALA A 169 -12.63 -39.64 11.57
CA ALA A 169 -14.04 -39.37 11.83
C ALA A 169 -14.50 -40.28 12.97
N LEU A 170 -14.53 -39.71 14.19
CA LEU A 170 -15.07 -40.41 15.34
C LEU A 170 -16.58 -40.59 15.13
N PRO A 171 -17.13 -41.79 15.42
CA PRO A 171 -18.57 -41.98 15.35
C PRO A 171 -19.30 -40.99 16.25
N ALA A 172 -20.47 -40.55 15.84
CA ALA A 172 -21.28 -39.60 16.60
C ALA A 172 -21.42 -40.01 18.06
N PRO A 173 -21.14 -39.17 19.05
CA PRO A 173 -21.21 -39.52 20.46
C PRO A 173 -22.62 -39.93 20.83
N LYS A 174 -22.76 -41.11 21.41
CA LYS A 174 -24.08 -41.66 21.84
C LYS A 174 -24.59 -41.11 23.18
N GLY A 175 -23.91 -40.09 23.72
CA GLY A 175 -24.33 -39.43 24.97
C GLY A 175 -24.18 -40.27 26.24
N GLN A 176 -23.46 -41.38 26.18
CA GLN A 176 -23.17 -42.21 27.37
C GLN A 176 -21.96 -41.63 28.06
N ILE A 177 -22.14 -41.16 29.31
CA ILE A 177 -21.07 -40.68 30.18
C ILE A 177 -20.96 -41.70 31.32
N ALA A 178 -19.80 -42.34 31.46
CA ALA A 178 -19.48 -43.20 32.56
C ALA A 178 -18.41 -42.55 33.42
N PHE A 179 -18.66 -42.40 34.72
CA PHE A 179 -17.66 -41.96 35.70
C PHE A 179 -17.07 -43.20 36.35
N GLU A 180 -15.81 -43.49 36.05
CA GLU A 180 -15.08 -44.60 36.66
C GLU A 180 -14.04 -44.03 37.63
N GLN A 181 -14.05 -44.50 38.89
CA GLN A 181 -13.06 -44.17 39.92
C GLN A 181 -12.84 -42.68 40.19
N VAL A 182 -13.90 -41.94 40.42
CA VAL A 182 -13.81 -40.56 40.92
C VAL A 182 -13.70 -40.62 42.44
N SER A 183 -12.50 -40.39 43.00
CA SER A 183 -12.24 -40.22 44.43
C SER A 183 -12.01 -38.74 44.76
#